data_930e856ce6098e0958464526d1ad3605
#
_entry.id   930e856ce6098e0958464526d1ad3605
#
_cell.length_a   1.000
_cell.length_b   1.000
_cell.length_c   1.000
_cell.angle_alpha   90.00
_cell.angle_beta   90.00
_cell.angle_gamma   90.00
#
_symmetry.space_group_name_H-M   'P 1'
#
loop_
_entity.id
_entity.type
_entity.pdbx_description
1 polymer ?
#
loop_
_entity_poly.entity_id
_entity_poly.type
_entity_poly.pdbx_seq_one_letter_code
_entity_poly.pdbx_strand_id
1 'polypeptide(L)'
;RDYYASRGLGDVYKRQEKDYYVRGCTALLDAIGYGVEKMVNIQRHLPEDERAEKVIFVITTDGLENASKRFGYEKIRRMIEREKERYGWEFLFLGANMDAVQEAARFGIGADRAVRFENDAQGVAVNYHVVSETVSRMREAPCCASIGAEWKEQIEADFQKRHHR
;
A
#
# COMPACT_ATOMS: atom_id res chain seq x y z
N ARG A 1 -4.22 -28.23 -10.14
CA ARG A 1 -4.31 -27.92 -8.70
C ARG A 1 -3.06 -27.23 -8.17
N ASP A 2 -1.89 -27.45 -8.75
CA ASP A 2 -0.61 -26.88 -8.27
C ASP A 2 -0.25 -25.51 -8.87
N TYR A 3 -1.10 -25.01 -9.76
CA TYR A 3 -0.83 -23.77 -10.52
C TYR A 3 -0.88 -22.49 -9.66
N TYR A 4 -1.68 -22.46 -8.60
CA TYR A 4 -1.77 -21.29 -7.70
C TYR A 4 -0.74 -21.33 -6.57
N ALA A 5 -0.41 -22.51 -6.04
CA ALA A 5 0.59 -22.65 -4.98
C ALA A 5 2.02 -22.33 -5.48
N SER A 6 2.32 -22.65 -6.73
CA SER A 6 3.64 -22.36 -7.33
C SER A 6 3.85 -20.91 -7.73
N ARG A 7 2.78 -20.11 -7.91
CA ARG A 7 2.92 -18.70 -8.31
C ARG A 7 3.38 -17.78 -7.17
N GLY A 8 3.00 -18.01 -5.92
CA GLY A 8 3.43 -17.18 -4.80
C GLY A 8 4.91 -17.37 -4.44
N LEU A 9 5.29 -18.60 -4.17
CA LEU A 9 6.68 -18.94 -3.79
C LEU A 9 7.62 -19.06 -5.01
N GLY A 10 7.13 -19.54 -6.15
CA GLY A 10 7.93 -19.68 -7.37
C GLY A 10 8.37 -18.35 -7.98
N ASP A 11 7.57 -17.28 -7.86
CA ASP A 11 7.94 -15.96 -8.38
C ASP A 11 9.02 -15.28 -7.54
N VAL A 12 9.04 -15.49 -6.23
CA VAL A 12 10.09 -14.94 -5.35
C VAL A 12 11.45 -15.57 -5.66
N TYR A 13 11.50 -16.87 -5.98
CA TYR A 13 12.76 -17.57 -6.28
C TYR A 13 13.20 -17.49 -7.75
N LYS A 14 12.30 -17.16 -8.66
CA LYS A 14 12.62 -17.09 -10.10
C LYS A 14 13.12 -15.73 -10.57
N ARG A 15 12.81 -14.65 -9.82
CA ARG A 15 13.34 -13.32 -10.13
C ARG A 15 14.76 -13.21 -9.60
N GLN A 16 15.73 -13.24 -10.50
CA GLN A 16 17.14 -13.00 -10.20
C GLN A 16 17.44 -11.50 -10.40
N GLU A 17 18.54 -11.01 -9.84
CA GLU A 17 19.00 -9.62 -10.02
C GLU A 17 19.02 -9.16 -11.48
N LYS A 18 19.34 -10.07 -12.40
CA LYS A 18 19.32 -9.81 -13.85
C LYS A 18 17.92 -9.53 -14.42
N ASP A 19 16.87 -9.95 -13.73
CA ASP A 19 15.47 -9.75 -14.14
C ASP A 19 14.87 -8.47 -13.52
N TYR A 20 15.61 -7.83 -12.60
CA TYR A 20 15.22 -6.60 -11.92
C TYR A 20 16.13 -5.46 -12.37
N TYR A 21 15.58 -4.50 -13.10
CA TYR A 21 16.27 -3.27 -13.43
C TYR A 21 15.37 -2.08 -13.14
N VAL A 22 15.94 -1.14 -12.41
CA VAL A 22 15.28 0.13 -12.06
C VAL A 22 15.26 1.02 -13.30
N ARG A 23 14.06 1.49 -13.64
CA ARG A 23 13.86 2.53 -14.65
C ARG A 23 13.43 3.80 -13.95
N GLY A 24 13.87 4.97 -14.42
CA GLY A 24 13.54 6.27 -13.84
C GLY A 24 12.08 6.72 -14.02
N CYS A 25 11.14 5.78 -14.13
CA CYS A 25 9.72 6.03 -14.33
C CYS A 25 8.90 5.31 -13.27
N THR A 26 7.98 6.04 -12.64
CA THR A 26 7.07 5.53 -11.62
C THR A 26 5.64 5.51 -12.15
N ALA A 27 5.13 4.33 -12.51
CA ALA A 27 3.76 4.11 -12.95
C ALA A 27 2.87 3.76 -11.74
N LEU A 28 2.75 4.68 -10.79
CA LEU A 28 2.10 4.46 -9.49
C LEU A 28 0.60 4.21 -9.64
N LEU A 29 -0.10 4.99 -10.46
CA LEU A 29 -1.53 4.82 -10.70
C LEU A 29 -1.83 3.49 -11.36
N ASP A 30 -1.01 3.05 -12.31
CA ASP A 30 -1.17 1.75 -12.93
C ASP A 30 -0.95 0.62 -11.92
N ALA A 31 0.07 0.73 -11.06
CA ALA A 31 0.34 -0.26 -10.01
C ALA A 31 -0.82 -0.37 -9.01
N ILE A 32 -1.34 0.76 -8.51
CA ILE A 32 -2.49 0.79 -7.61
C ILE A 32 -3.73 0.20 -8.30
N GLY A 33 -4.03 0.66 -9.51
CA GLY A 33 -5.21 0.23 -10.26
C GLY A 33 -5.21 -1.27 -10.54
N TYR A 34 -4.09 -1.83 -10.99
CA TYR A 34 -3.94 -3.27 -11.20
C TYR A 34 -4.04 -4.06 -9.89
N GLY A 35 -3.45 -3.56 -8.80
CA GLY A 35 -3.53 -4.20 -7.50
C GLY A 35 -4.96 -4.28 -6.98
N VAL A 36 -5.70 -3.17 -7.05
CA VAL A 36 -7.11 -3.12 -6.63
C VAL A 36 -7.98 -4.00 -7.53
N GLU A 37 -7.88 -3.89 -8.87
CA GLU A 37 -8.62 -4.75 -9.81
C GLU A 37 -8.36 -6.24 -9.54
N LYS A 38 -7.09 -6.61 -9.31
CA LYS A 38 -6.71 -8.00 -9.02
C LYS A 38 -7.36 -8.51 -7.73
N MET A 39 -7.29 -7.73 -6.64
CA MET A 39 -7.87 -8.12 -5.36
C MET A 39 -9.40 -8.20 -5.43
N VAL A 40 -10.06 -7.23 -6.07
CA VAL A 40 -11.51 -7.29 -6.33
C VAL A 40 -11.89 -8.57 -7.08
N ASN A 41 -11.12 -8.93 -8.11
CA ASN A 41 -11.37 -10.15 -8.86
C ASN A 41 -11.17 -11.42 -8.02
N ILE A 42 -10.13 -11.47 -7.18
CA ILE A 42 -9.90 -12.59 -6.26
C ILE A 42 -11.10 -12.72 -5.32
N GLN A 43 -11.47 -11.67 -4.60
CA GLN A 43 -12.58 -11.67 -3.64
C GLN A 43 -13.92 -12.06 -4.30
N ARG A 44 -14.14 -11.64 -5.54
CA ARG A 44 -15.39 -11.93 -6.27
C ARG A 44 -15.51 -13.41 -6.69
N HIS A 45 -14.38 -14.08 -6.96
CA HIS A 45 -14.36 -15.46 -7.41
C HIS A 45 -14.20 -16.48 -6.28
N LEU A 46 -13.89 -16.04 -5.07
CA LEU A 46 -13.86 -16.90 -3.88
C LEU A 46 -15.27 -17.13 -3.34
N PRO A 47 -15.56 -18.35 -2.81
CA PRO A 47 -16.70 -18.59 -1.95
C PRO A 47 -16.76 -17.56 -0.82
N GLU A 48 -17.95 -17.27 -0.31
CA GLU A 48 -18.15 -16.19 0.66
C GLU A 48 -17.38 -16.43 1.96
N ASP A 49 -17.32 -17.67 2.41
CA ASP A 49 -16.59 -18.14 3.60
C ASP A 49 -15.06 -18.16 3.45
N GLU A 50 -14.56 -18.08 2.21
CA GLU A 50 -13.12 -18.00 1.92
C GLU A 50 -12.66 -16.57 1.61
N ARG A 51 -13.57 -15.59 1.56
CA ARG A 51 -13.21 -14.19 1.29
C ARG A 51 -12.48 -13.59 2.49
N ALA A 52 -11.47 -12.76 2.19
CA ALA A 52 -10.79 -12.01 3.23
C ALA A 52 -11.77 -11.01 3.85
N GLU A 53 -11.96 -11.09 5.16
CA GLU A 53 -12.77 -10.15 5.93
C GLU A 53 -12.15 -8.75 5.99
N LYS A 54 -10.82 -8.68 5.93
CA LYS A 54 -10.05 -7.44 5.97
C LYS A 54 -9.05 -7.39 4.84
N VAL A 55 -9.01 -6.28 4.14
CA VAL A 55 -8.02 -6.01 3.09
C VAL A 55 -7.31 -4.72 3.41
N ILE A 56 -5.98 -4.77 3.49
CA ILE A 56 -5.13 -3.61 3.73
C ILE A 56 -4.20 -3.46 2.53
N PHE A 57 -4.31 -2.33 1.85
CA PHE A 57 -3.37 -1.92 0.81
C PHE A 57 -2.31 -1.00 1.39
N VAL A 58 -1.06 -1.41 1.29
CA VAL A 58 0.09 -0.58 1.65
C VAL A 58 0.77 -0.12 0.37
N ILE A 59 0.74 1.18 0.14
CA ILE A 59 1.32 1.83 -1.03
C ILE A 59 2.60 2.53 -0.57
N THR A 60 3.75 2.04 -1.01
CA THR A 60 5.05 2.65 -0.70
C THR A 60 5.70 3.12 -1.98
N THR A 61 6.13 4.38 -2.01
CA THR A 61 6.79 4.98 -3.17
C THR A 61 7.85 5.99 -2.75
N ASP A 62 8.92 6.06 -3.52
CA ASP A 62 10.01 7.05 -3.39
C ASP A 62 9.99 8.10 -4.51
N GLY A 63 9.01 8.05 -5.40
CA GLY A 63 8.85 8.96 -6.53
C GLY A 63 7.40 9.31 -6.83
N LEU A 64 7.22 10.47 -7.44
CA LEU A 64 5.92 10.94 -7.92
C LEU A 64 5.48 10.15 -9.17
N GLU A 65 4.17 10.05 -9.34
CA GLU A 65 3.56 9.51 -10.55
C GLU A 65 4.02 10.24 -11.81
N ASN A 66 4.56 9.51 -12.77
CA ASN A 66 5.04 10.11 -14.03
C ASN A 66 4.95 9.22 -15.27
N ALA A 67 4.43 8.01 -15.17
CA ALA A 67 4.50 7.03 -16.25
C ALA A 67 3.26 6.16 -16.48
N SER A 68 2.21 6.33 -15.68
CA SER A 68 0.97 5.55 -15.84
C SER A 68 0.25 5.89 -17.14
N LYS A 69 -0.31 4.87 -17.77
CA LYS A 69 -0.97 4.96 -19.08
C LYS A 69 -2.43 4.51 -19.05
N ARG A 70 -2.78 3.63 -18.13
CA ARG A 70 -4.12 3.00 -18.07
C ARG A 70 -5.03 3.67 -17.06
N PHE A 71 -4.50 4.12 -15.94
CA PHE A 71 -5.25 4.70 -14.85
C PHE A 71 -4.89 6.16 -14.64
N GLY A 72 -5.91 7.00 -14.50
CA GLY A 72 -5.77 8.39 -14.07
C GLY A 72 -6.19 8.54 -12.60
N TYR A 73 -5.81 9.65 -11.97
CA TYR A 73 -6.11 9.97 -10.57
C TYR A 73 -7.59 9.82 -10.22
N GLU A 74 -8.47 10.36 -11.04
CA GLU A 74 -9.91 10.32 -10.83
C GLU A 74 -10.48 8.89 -10.81
N LYS A 75 -9.94 8.02 -11.68
CA LYS A 75 -10.34 6.61 -11.71
C LYS A 75 -9.85 5.88 -10.47
N ILE A 76 -8.59 6.08 -10.08
CA ILE A 76 -8.01 5.48 -8.87
C ILE A 76 -8.78 5.92 -7.64
N ARG A 77 -9.04 7.23 -7.50
CA ARG A 77 -9.81 7.78 -6.39
C ARG A 77 -11.16 7.09 -6.23
N ARG A 78 -11.95 7.01 -7.32
CA ARG A 78 -13.24 6.31 -7.31
C ARG A 78 -13.13 4.83 -6.94
N MET A 79 -12.08 4.16 -7.40
CA MET A 79 -11.83 2.76 -7.03
C MET A 79 -11.57 2.63 -5.53
N ILE A 80 -10.68 3.43 -4.97
CA ILE A 80 -10.32 3.42 -3.55
C ILE A 80 -11.55 3.77 -2.69
N GLU A 81 -12.26 4.86 -3.00
CA GLU A 81 -13.46 5.29 -2.27
C GLU A 81 -14.51 4.17 -2.27
N ARG A 82 -14.77 3.55 -3.41
CA ARG A 82 -15.72 2.43 -3.51
C ARG A 82 -15.35 1.24 -2.63
N GLU A 83 -14.07 0.83 -2.62
CA GLU A 83 -13.66 -0.33 -1.83
C GLU A 83 -13.64 -0.02 -0.32
N LYS A 84 -13.31 1.22 0.06
CA LYS A 84 -13.43 1.70 1.44
C LYS A 84 -14.87 1.69 1.94
N GLU A 85 -15.77 2.30 1.17
CA GLU A 85 -17.18 2.46 1.56
C GLU A 85 -17.95 1.14 1.55
N ARG A 86 -17.69 0.29 0.57
CA ARG A 86 -18.48 -0.93 0.35
C ARG A 86 -17.97 -2.13 1.12
N TYR A 87 -16.66 -2.22 1.31
CA TYR A 87 -16.01 -3.42 1.86
C TYR A 87 -15.08 -3.13 3.04
N GLY A 88 -15.00 -1.89 3.49
CA GLY A 88 -14.14 -1.48 4.61
C GLY A 88 -12.65 -1.69 4.35
N TRP A 89 -12.20 -1.64 3.10
CA TRP A 89 -10.78 -1.78 2.80
C TRP A 89 -9.99 -0.60 3.35
N GLU A 90 -8.82 -0.88 3.87
CA GLU A 90 -7.89 0.13 4.38
C GLU A 90 -6.76 0.38 3.37
N PHE A 91 -6.40 1.65 3.21
CA PHE A 91 -5.33 2.06 2.32
C PHE A 91 -4.34 2.93 3.10
N LEU A 92 -3.08 2.50 3.17
CA LEU A 92 -1.98 3.23 3.78
C LEU A 92 -1.04 3.72 2.69
N PHE A 93 -0.63 4.98 2.78
CA PHE A 93 0.29 5.59 1.83
C PHE A 93 1.57 6.06 2.53
N LEU A 94 2.71 5.52 2.11
CA LEU A 94 4.03 5.86 2.60
C LEU A 94 4.83 6.47 1.44
N GLY A 95 5.08 7.77 1.51
CA GLY A 95 5.80 8.50 0.46
C GLY A 95 7.14 9.03 0.95
N ALA A 96 8.21 8.77 0.18
CA ALA A 96 9.50 9.40 0.40
C ALA A 96 9.75 10.53 -0.61
N ASN A 97 10.54 11.52 -0.22
CA ASN A 97 10.96 12.62 -1.09
C ASN A 97 9.82 13.45 -1.71
N MET A 98 8.64 13.45 -1.06
CA MET A 98 7.44 14.14 -1.54
C MET A 98 6.54 14.57 -0.38
N ASP A 99 5.56 15.43 -0.65
CA ASP A 99 4.44 15.64 0.26
C ASP A 99 3.48 14.43 0.15
N ALA A 100 3.71 13.44 1.03
CA ALA A 100 2.94 12.20 1.03
C ALA A 100 1.46 12.44 1.35
N VAL A 101 1.11 13.43 2.17
CA VAL A 101 -0.28 13.75 2.52
C VAL A 101 -0.99 14.36 1.32
N GLN A 102 -0.35 15.30 0.63
CA GLN A 102 -0.93 15.93 -0.56
C GLN A 102 -1.12 14.90 -1.67
N GLU A 103 -0.12 14.05 -1.90
CA GLU A 103 -0.22 13.03 -2.96
C GLU A 103 -1.29 11.98 -2.62
N ALA A 104 -1.36 11.50 -1.38
CA ALA A 104 -2.38 10.56 -0.91
C ALA A 104 -3.81 11.13 -1.08
N ALA A 105 -4.01 12.41 -0.82
CA ALA A 105 -5.30 13.07 -0.99
C ALA A 105 -5.80 13.03 -2.44
N ARG A 106 -4.89 13.05 -3.43
CA ARG A 106 -5.24 12.90 -4.85
C ARG A 106 -5.85 11.55 -5.16
N PHE A 107 -5.50 10.52 -4.41
CA PHE A 107 -6.05 9.17 -4.50
C PHE A 107 -7.30 8.94 -3.64
N GLY A 108 -7.75 9.94 -2.86
CA GLY A 108 -8.84 9.77 -1.90
C GLY A 108 -8.42 9.07 -0.60
N ILE A 109 -7.11 9.08 -0.29
CA ILE A 109 -6.54 8.57 0.96
C ILE A 109 -6.38 9.75 1.93
N GLY A 110 -6.96 9.65 3.12
CA GLY A 110 -6.93 10.71 4.12
C GLY A 110 -5.54 10.90 4.75
N ALA A 111 -5.32 12.08 5.32
CA ALA A 111 -4.06 12.42 6.00
C ALA A 111 -3.73 11.48 7.18
N ASP A 112 -4.74 10.91 7.82
CA ASP A 112 -4.61 9.88 8.87
C ASP A 112 -4.06 8.55 8.37
N ARG A 113 -4.08 8.33 7.07
CA ARG A 113 -3.59 7.13 6.37
C ARG A 113 -2.34 7.39 5.53
N ALA A 114 -1.79 8.59 5.58
CA ALA A 114 -0.61 8.98 4.81
C ALA A 114 0.52 9.40 5.73
N VAL A 115 1.75 9.02 5.38
CA VAL A 115 2.95 9.38 6.11
C VAL A 115 4.12 9.58 5.18
N ARG A 116 4.95 10.59 5.49
CA ARG A 116 6.25 10.79 4.86
C ARG A 116 7.32 10.03 5.64
N PHE A 117 8.24 9.42 4.93
CA PHE A 117 9.37 8.71 5.53
C PHE A 117 10.70 9.07 4.87
N GLU A 118 11.81 8.75 5.54
CA GLU A 118 13.15 8.90 5.00
C GLU A 118 13.56 7.67 4.18
N ASN A 119 13.99 7.89 2.94
CA ASN A 119 14.36 6.80 2.03
C ASN A 119 15.81 6.35 2.24
N ASP A 120 16.08 5.83 3.42
CA ASP A 120 17.33 5.16 3.78
C ASP A 120 17.07 3.83 4.48
N ALA A 121 18.13 3.07 4.76
CA ALA A 121 18.00 1.75 5.36
C ALA A 121 17.26 1.76 6.70
N GLN A 122 17.44 2.80 7.52
CA GLN A 122 16.76 2.93 8.82
C GLN A 122 15.29 3.32 8.63
N GLY A 123 14.97 4.31 7.81
CA GLY A 123 13.59 4.74 7.53
C GLY A 123 12.76 3.61 6.91
N VAL A 124 13.37 2.85 5.98
CA VAL A 124 12.74 1.66 5.41
C VAL A 124 12.50 0.58 6.48
N ALA A 125 13.46 0.34 7.38
CA ALA A 125 13.29 -0.62 8.47
C ALA A 125 12.17 -0.21 9.44
N VAL A 126 12.07 1.08 9.80
CA VAL A 126 10.98 1.63 10.62
C VAL A 126 9.64 1.43 9.93
N ASN A 127 9.54 1.71 8.62
CA ASN A 127 8.32 1.50 7.85
C ASN A 127 7.84 0.05 7.90
N TYR A 128 8.72 -0.90 7.59
CA TYR A 128 8.36 -2.32 7.62
C TYR A 128 7.94 -2.79 9.01
N HIS A 129 8.62 -2.31 10.05
CA HIS A 129 8.25 -2.62 11.43
C HIS A 129 6.84 -2.11 11.75
N VAL A 130 6.57 -0.83 11.51
CA VAL A 130 5.26 -0.20 11.77
C VAL A 130 4.13 -0.84 10.97
N VAL A 131 4.37 -1.11 9.68
CA VAL A 131 3.37 -1.79 8.84
C VAL A 131 3.09 -3.19 9.36
N SER A 132 4.13 -3.94 9.75
CA SER A 132 3.98 -5.29 10.33
C SER A 132 3.16 -5.27 11.61
N GLU A 133 3.45 -4.35 12.53
CA GLU A 133 2.64 -4.18 13.75
C GLU A 133 1.19 -3.80 13.45
N THR A 134 0.98 -2.86 12.53
CA THR A 134 -0.36 -2.42 12.12
C THR A 134 -1.18 -3.59 11.56
N VAL A 135 -0.58 -4.39 10.68
CA VAL A 135 -1.23 -5.59 10.12
C VAL A 135 -1.53 -6.61 11.22
N SER A 136 -0.59 -6.84 12.16
CA SER A 136 -0.80 -7.78 13.27
C SER A 136 -1.95 -7.33 14.16
N ARG A 137 -2.00 -6.07 14.57
CA ARG A 137 -3.11 -5.50 15.36
C ARG A 137 -4.46 -5.63 14.63
N MET A 138 -4.47 -5.35 13.33
CA MET A 138 -5.68 -5.46 12.52
C MET A 138 -6.18 -6.90 12.38
N ARG A 139 -5.29 -7.89 12.37
CA ARG A 139 -5.67 -9.32 12.32
C ARG A 139 -6.34 -9.78 13.62
N GLU A 140 -5.91 -9.24 14.76
CA GLU A 140 -6.44 -9.57 16.08
C GLU A 140 -7.71 -8.76 16.42
N ALA A 141 -7.90 -7.62 15.78
CA ALA A 141 -9.03 -6.73 16.03
C ALA A 141 -10.35 -7.28 15.45
N PRO A 142 -11.54 -6.88 15.98
CA PRO A 142 -12.84 -7.19 15.38
C PRO A 142 -12.92 -6.78 13.90
N CYS A 143 -13.79 -7.41 13.12
CA CYS A 143 -13.94 -7.18 11.69
C CYS A 143 -14.27 -5.72 11.33
N CYS A 144 -14.95 -5.00 12.20
CA CYS A 144 -15.32 -3.59 12.02
C CYS A 144 -14.27 -2.59 12.54
N ALA A 145 -13.13 -3.06 13.06
CA ALA A 145 -12.09 -2.17 13.54
C ALA A 145 -11.39 -1.47 12.36
N SER A 146 -11.14 -0.18 12.52
CA SER A 146 -10.33 0.63 11.61
C SER A 146 -8.93 0.88 12.21
N ILE A 147 -7.97 1.21 11.36
CA ILE A 147 -6.64 1.61 11.80
C ILE A 147 -6.75 3.00 12.47
N GLY A 148 -6.26 3.15 13.70
CA GLY A 148 -6.17 4.46 14.36
C GLY A 148 -5.08 5.33 13.73
N ALA A 149 -5.12 6.65 13.95
CA ALA A 149 -4.11 7.57 13.39
C ALA A 149 -2.70 7.38 13.99
N GLU A 150 -2.62 6.75 15.16
CA GLU A 150 -1.40 6.44 15.89
C GLU A 150 -0.45 5.47 15.16
N TRP A 151 -0.94 4.76 14.15
CA TRP A 151 -0.12 3.78 13.41
C TRP A 151 1.17 4.37 12.85
N LYS A 152 1.18 5.66 12.50
CA LYS A 152 2.28 6.34 11.82
C LYS A 152 3.22 7.13 12.73
N GLU A 153 2.92 7.24 14.02
CA GLU A 153 3.66 8.08 14.97
C GLU A 153 5.17 7.79 15.00
N GLN A 154 5.56 6.52 14.93
CA GLN A 154 6.97 6.14 14.93
C GLN A 154 7.69 6.60 13.66
N ILE A 155 7.02 6.52 12.50
CA ILE A 155 7.57 6.96 11.22
C ILE A 155 7.74 8.49 11.23
N GLU A 156 6.71 9.20 11.69
CA GLU A 156 6.74 10.66 11.83
C GLU A 156 7.84 11.12 12.81
N ALA A 157 7.99 10.44 13.95
CA ALA A 157 9.02 10.73 14.92
C ALA A 157 10.44 10.49 14.38
N ASP A 158 10.66 9.40 13.62
CA ASP A 158 11.95 9.13 12.96
C ASP A 158 12.26 10.22 11.95
N PHE A 159 11.30 10.59 11.10
CA PHE A 159 11.45 11.64 10.11
C PHE A 159 11.79 13.00 10.77
N GLN A 160 11.05 13.40 11.80
CA GLN A 160 11.26 14.67 12.49
C GLN A 160 12.62 14.76 13.16
N LYS A 161 13.08 13.71 13.86
CA LYS A 161 14.41 13.68 14.49
C LYS A 161 15.55 13.97 13.55
N ARG A 162 15.39 13.68 12.25
CA ARG A 162 16.43 13.88 11.22
C ARG A 162 16.38 15.25 10.57
N HIS A 163 15.21 15.90 10.58
CA HIS A 163 15.00 17.19 9.94
C HIS A 163 14.97 18.39 10.92
N HIS A 164 14.98 18.15 12.24
CA HIS A 164 15.06 19.18 13.29
C HIS A 164 16.50 19.38 13.84
N ARG A 165 17.52 19.10 13.03
CA ARG A 165 18.92 19.50 13.38
C ARG A 165 19.33 20.76 12.69
#